data_ee3d9e890a679ad1c366cd2fdb739f0b
#
_entry.id   ee3d9e890a679ad1c366cd2fdb739f0b
#
_cell.length_a   1.000
_cell.length_b   1.000
_cell.length_c   1.000
_cell.angle_alpha   90.00
_cell.angle_beta   90.00
_cell.angle_gamma   90.00
#
_symmetry.space_group_name_H-M   'P 1'
#
loop_
_entity.id
_entity.type
_entity.pdbx_description
1 polymer ?
#
loop_
_entity_poly.entity_id
_entity_poly.type
_entity_poly.pdbx_seq_one_letter_code
_entity_poly.pdbx_strand_id
1 'polypeptide(L)'
;MTADAVRGDEISVTVRPSGGMQGRLLGYMVMNAGNALRCDTVTATEEGFTVRLPRRLMPAGVSQMTVFDSSGRIQCERLFFIRPENTVRDSIAIVRGDSCPQTLSPCCRVKLEVRTPGPHCSFSFSAMDAATMTGGKEGNALTWNMLASEVKGYVRDIGYYFEEDDTEHRERADML
;
A
#
# COMPACT_ATOMS: atom_id res chain seq x y z
N MET A 1 16.56 4.53 11.56
CA MET A 1 16.34 4.04 10.19
C MET A 1 15.43 5.02 9.45
N THR A 2 15.79 5.38 8.23
CA THR A 2 14.97 6.24 7.35
C THR A 2 14.76 5.52 6.02
N ALA A 3 13.60 5.68 5.41
CA ALA A 3 13.32 5.15 4.09
C ALA A 3 13.00 6.32 3.13
N ASP A 4 13.42 6.22 1.89
CA ASP A 4 12.98 7.05 0.78
C ASP A 4 12.35 6.12 -0.27
N ALA A 5 11.04 5.99 -0.19
CA ALA A 5 10.23 5.20 -1.10
C ALA A 5 9.48 6.08 -2.12
N VAL A 6 9.69 7.39 -2.09
CA VAL A 6 8.88 8.35 -2.84
C VAL A 6 9.49 8.65 -4.20
N ARG A 7 10.82 8.75 -4.28
CA ARG A 7 11.53 9.27 -5.44
C ARG A 7 12.33 8.21 -6.19
N GLY A 8 12.32 8.32 -7.52
CA GLY A 8 13.16 7.52 -8.41
C GLY A 8 12.76 6.04 -8.56
N ASP A 9 13.61 5.30 -9.27
CA ASP A 9 13.40 3.89 -9.63
C ASP A 9 13.84 2.91 -8.53
N GLU A 10 14.44 3.42 -7.45
CA GLU A 10 14.92 2.66 -6.32
C GLU A 10 14.34 3.18 -5.01
N ILE A 11 14.04 2.25 -4.12
CA ILE A 11 13.69 2.54 -2.73
C ILE A 11 14.98 2.43 -1.93
N SER A 12 15.34 3.49 -1.22
CA SER A 12 16.55 3.54 -0.40
C SER A 12 16.20 3.52 1.08
N VAL A 13 16.65 2.49 1.79
CA VAL A 13 16.48 2.39 3.25
C VAL A 13 17.84 2.55 3.91
N THR A 14 18.02 3.65 4.64
CA THR A 14 19.28 3.95 5.34
C THR A 14 19.16 3.65 6.82
N VAL A 15 20.09 2.86 7.32
CA VAL A 15 20.22 2.50 8.73
C VAL A 15 21.49 3.13 9.28
N ARG A 16 21.34 3.97 10.30
CA ARG A 16 22.49 4.55 11.04
C ARG A 16 22.56 3.90 12.41
N PRO A 17 23.67 3.25 12.74
CA PRO A 17 23.82 2.64 14.06
C PRO A 17 23.96 3.70 15.14
N SER A 18 23.37 3.47 16.29
CA SER A 18 23.70 4.19 17.51
C SER A 18 25.03 3.65 18.08
N GLY A 19 25.71 4.43 18.93
CA GLY A 19 27.02 4.08 19.46
C GLY A 19 27.10 2.64 19.98
N GLY A 20 28.23 1.96 19.69
CA GLY A 20 28.51 0.58 20.11
C GLY A 20 28.07 -0.53 19.13
N MET A 21 27.43 -0.19 18.01
CA MET A 21 27.05 -1.16 16.98
C MET A 21 28.00 -1.21 15.79
N GLN A 22 29.02 -0.35 15.78
CA GLN A 22 30.03 -0.27 14.71
C GLN A 22 30.85 -1.57 14.64
N GLY A 23 31.13 -2.02 13.42
CA GLY A 23 31.88 -3.24 13.17
C GLY A 23 31.10 -4.54 13.43
N ARG A 24 29.86 -4.46 13.92
CA ARG A 24 29.04 -5.65 14.14
C ARG A 24 28.37 -6.12 12.86
N LEU A 25 28.28 -7.43 12.72
CA LEU A 25 27.50 -8.06 11.67
C LEU A 25 26.02 -7.93 12.02
N LEU A 26 25.24 -7.36 11.10
CA LEU A 26 23.80 -7.22 11.18
C LEU A 26 23.15 -8.02 10.06
N GLY A 27 21.99 -8.59 10.33
CA GLY A 27 21.10 -9.12 9.29
C GLY A 27 19.96 -8.14 9.02
N TYR A 28 19.44 -8.14 7.82
CA TYR A 28 18.20 -7.47 7.52
C TYR A 28 17.27 -8.35 6.70
N MET A 29 15.98 -8.12 6.87
CA MET A 29 14.92 -8.77 6.11
C MET A 29 13.92 -7.73 5.62
N VAL A 30 13.55 -7.83 4.36
CA VAL A 30 12.46 -7.03 3.76
C VAL A 30 11.29 -7.95 3.51
N MET A 31 10.14 -7.55 4.01
CA MET A 31 8.89 -8.31 3.90
C MET A 31 7.78 -7.45 3.26
N ASN A 32 6.85 -8.09 2.59
CA ASN A 32 5.60 -7.48 2.12
C ASN A 32 4.48 -8.52 2.22
N ALA A 33 3.34 -8.14 2.79
CA ALA A 33 2.19 -9.01 3.00
C ALA A 33 2.56 -10.39 3.59
N GLY A 34 3.45 -10.40 4.58
CA GLY A 34 3.92 -11.63 5.25
C GLY A 34 4.96 -12.46 4.46
N ASN A 35 5.33 -12.06 3.25
CA ASN A 35 6.32 -12.76 2.44
C ASN A 35 7.69 -12.09 2.55
N ALA A 36 8.75 -12.87 2.77
CA ALA A 36 10.12 -12.38 2.72
C ALA A 36 10.53 -12.15 1.26
N LEU A 37 10.91 -10.91 0.94
CA LEU A 37 11.35 -10.52 -0.39
C LEU A 37 12.87 -10.55 -0.52
N ARG A 38 13.56 -10.16 0.55
CA ARG A 38 15.02 -10.09 0.58
C ARG A 38 15.53 -10.29 2.00
N CYS A 39 16.57 -11.09 2.13
CA CYS A 39 17.35 -11.25 3.37
C CYS A 39 18.82 -11.17 3.01
N ASP A 40 19.61 -10.45 3.81
CA ASP A 40 21.05 -10.35 3.62
C ASP A 40 21.73 -9.93 4.92
N THR A 41 23.05 -9.95 4.92
CA THR A 41 23.88 -9.51 6.05
C THR A 41 24.76 -8.33 5.65
N VAL A 42 25.05 -7.46 6.60
CA VAL A 42 25.86 -6.28 6.39
C VAL A 42 26.67 -5.96 7.65
N THR A 43 27.89 -5.49 7.48
CA THR A 43 28.68 -4.97 8.60
C THR A 43 28.34 -3.50 8.81
N ALA A 44 27.94 -3.15 10.04
CA ALA A 44 27.61 -1.78 10.39
C ALA A 44 28.89 -0.91 10.36
N THR A 45 28.87 0.16 9.57
CA THR A 45 29.93 1.20 9.56
C THR A 45 29.52 2.38 10.45
N GLU A 46 30.42 3.33 10.69
CA GLU A 46 30.11 4.57 11.43
C GLU A 46 29.02 5.39 10.73
N GLU A 47 29.06 5.44 9.40
CA GLU A 47 28.09 6.13 8.59
C GLU A 47 26.75 5.37 8.45
N GLY A 48 26.74 4.09 8.82
CA GLY A 48 25.63 3.19 8.61
C GLY A 48 25.73 2.43 7.29
N PHE A 49 24.59 1.94 6.84
CA PHE A 49 24.47 1.30 5.54
C PHE A 49 23.14 1.66 4.86
N THR A 50 23.13 1.57 3.55
CA THR A 50 21.92 1.80 2.76
C THR A 50 21.61 0.58 1.93
N VAL A 51 20.39 0.07 2.09
CA VAL A 51 19.83 -0.98 1.24
C VAL A 51 19.05 -0.32 0.11
N ARG A 52 19.37 -0.69 -1.12
CA ARG A 52 18.68 -0.23 -2.32
C ARG A 52 17.85 -1.36 -2.91
N LEU A 53 16.59 -1.08 -3.15
CA LEU A 53 15.60 -2.03 -3.63
C LEU A 53 15.03 -1.49 -4.94
N PRO A 54 15.21 -2.19 -6.07
CA PRO A 54 14.60 -1.76 -7.32
C PRO A 54 13.07 -1.75 -7.20
N ARG A 55 12.44 -0.58 -7.39
CA ARG A 55 10.99 -0.41 -7.24
C ARG A 55 10.18 -1.42 -8.04
N ARG A 56 10.59 -1.69 -9.28
CA ARG A 56 9.94 -2.64 -10.18
C ARG A 56 9.86 -4.09 -9.66
N LEU A 57 10.71 -4.44 -8.69
CA LEU A 57 10.73 -5.76 -8.08
C LEU A 57 9.94 -5.82 -6.77
N MET A 58 9.48 -4.69 -6.30
CA MET A 58 8.76 -4.59 -5.03
C MET A 58 7.25 -4.63 -5.29
N PRO A 59 6.51 -5.48 -4.57
CA PRO A 59 5.06 -5.47 -4.63
C PRO A 59 4.50 -4.14 -4.12
N ALA A 60 3.34 -3.75 -4.65
CA ALA A 60 2.59 -2.61 -4.13
C ALA A 60 2.07 -2.88 -2.70
N GLY A 61 1.87 -1.81 -1.95
CA GLY A 61 1.40 -1.88 -0.57
C GLY A 61 2.50 -1.60 0.44
N VAL A 62 2.25 -1.96 1.69
CA VAL A 62 3.19 -1.74 2.80
C VAL A 62 4.26 -2.83 2.79
N SER A 63 5.51 -2.39 2.80
CA SER A 63 6.66 -3.25 3.03
C SER A 63 7.33 -2.89 4.35
N GLN A 64 7.92 -3.87 5.00
CA GLN A 64 8.63 -3.74 6.26
C GLN A 64 10.08 -4.16 6.09
N MET A 65 11.01 -3.35 6.55
CA MET A 65 12.40 -3.76 6.74
C MET A 65 12.69 -3.89 8.22
N THR A 66 13.19 -5.04 8.61
CA THR A 66 13.61 -5.38 9.98
C THR A 66 15.11 -5.65 10.00
N VAL A 67 15.81 -5.07 10.95
CA VAL A 67 17.26 -5.26 11.15
C VAL A 67 17.48 -6.03 12.43
N PHE A 68 18.35 -7.05 12.37
CA PHE A 68 18.67 -7.97 13.46
C PHE A 68 20.17 -7.90 13.80
N ASP A 69 20.50 -8.16 15.04
CA ASP A 69 21.88 -8.45 15.43
C ASP A 69 22.26 -9.93 15.15
N SER A 70 23.52 -10.28 15.38
CA SER A 70 24.04 -11.65 15.20
C SER A 70 23.37 -12.71 16.08
N SER A 71 22.62 -12.32 17.11
CA SER A 71 21.83 -13.22 17.97
C SER A 71 20.37 -13.35 17.50
N GLY A 72 19.99 -12.71 16.38
CA GLY A 72 18.62 -12.70 15.87
C GLY A 72 17.69 -11.73 16.58
N ARG A 73 18.21 -10.84 17.44
CA ARG A 73 17.40 -9.86 18.15
C ARG A 73 17.13 -8.66 17.26
N ILE A 74 15.86 -8.26 17.17
CA ILE A 74 15.44 -7.08 16.41
C ILE A 74 16.06 -5.81 17.01
N GLN A 75 16.72 -5.03 16.17
CA GLN A 75 17.34 -3.76 16.52
C GLN A 75 16.50 -2.56 16.09
N CYS A 76 15.90 -2.62 14.92
CA CYS A 76 14.99 -1.61 14.44
C CYS A 76 14.11 -2.14 13.30
N GLU A 77 12.99 -1.48 13.09
CA GLU A 77 12.04 -1.76 12.02
C GLU A 77 11.57 -0.47 11.38
N ARG A 78 11.25 -0.54 10.10
CA ARG A 78 10.66 0.56 9.35
C ARG A 78 9.65 0.02 8.36
N LEU A 79 8.45 0.55 8.39
CA LEU A 79 7.47 0.41 7.33
C LEU A 79 7.72 1.47 6.25
N PHE A 80 7.46 1.14 5.02
CA PHE A 80 7.45 2.07 3.90
C PHE A 80 6.38 1.64 2.89
N PHE A 81 5.74 2.63 2.27
CA PHE A 81 4.63 2.40 1.37
C PHE A 81 5.08 2.45 -0.10
N ILE A 82 4.68 1.46 -0.87
CA ILE A 82 4.96 1.37 -2.30
C ILE A 82 3.64 1.50 -3.05
N ARG A 83 3.47 2.64 -3.71
CA ARG A 83 2.31 2.85 -4.56
C ARG A 83 2.45 2.04 -5.85
N PRO A 84 1.39 1.35 -6.32
CA PRO A 84 1.43 0.65 -7.59
C PRO A 84 1.62 1.65 -8.74
N GLU A 85 2.64 1.44 -9.59
CA GLU A 85 2.96 2.32 -10.72
C GLU A 85 1.92 2.25 -11.84
N ASN A 86 1.26 1.11 -11.98
CA ASN A 86 0.16 0.90 -12.91
C ASN A 86 -0.91 0.09 -12.20
N THR A 87 -1.84 0.76 -11.57
CA THR A 87 -3.14 0.15 -11.44
C THR A 87 -3.70 0.02 -12.86
N VAL A 88 -3.51 -1.15 -13.48
CA VAL A 88 -4.45 -1.57 -14.50
C VAL A 88 -5.78 -1.46 -13.79
N ARG A 89 -6.49 -0.37 -14.04
CA ARG A 89 -7.88 -0.24 -13.66
C ARG A 89 -8.61 -1.20 -14.58
N ASP A 90 -8.60 -2.46 -14.21
CA ASP A 90 -9.59 -3.40 -14.68
C ASP A 90 -10.93 -2.82 -14.24
N SER A 91 -11.47 -1.96 -15.07
CA SER A 91 -12.64 -1.19 -14.72
C SER A 91 -13.84 -2.11 -14.79
N ILE A 92 -14.37 -2.45 -13.64
CA ILE A 92 -15.74 -2.95 -13.56
C ILE A 92 -16.64 -1.74 -13.87
N ALA A 93 -17.33 -1.78 -14.99
CA ALA A 93 -18.29 -0.76 -15.34
C ALA A 93 -19.69 -1.22 -14.95
N ILE A 94 -20.40 -0.37 -14.23
CA ILE A 94 -21.83 -0.56 -13.94
C ILE A 94 -22.60 0.41 -14.82
N VAL A 95 -23.39 -0.13 -15.73
CA VAL A 95 -24.22 0.68 -16.64
C VAL A 95 -25.68 0.35 -16.42
N ARG A 96 -26.54 1.33 -16.67
CA ARG A 96 -27.98 1.07 -16.75
C ARG A 96 -28.28 0.22 -17.98
N GLY A 97 -29.07 -0.83 -17.78
CA GLY A 97 -29.59 -1.59 -18.92
C GLY A 97 -30.58 -0.75 -19.76
N ASP A 98 -30.60 -1.00 -21.06
CA ASP A 98 -31.42 -0.25 -22.04
C ASP A 98 -32.92 -0.20 -21.71
N SER A 99 -33.41 -1.16 -20.94
CA SER A 99 -34.81 -1.24 -20.48
C SER A 99 -35.10 -0.48 -19.18
N CYS A 100 -34.12 0.26 -18.65
CA CYS A 100 -34.29 1.00 -17.40
C CYS A 100 -34.92 2.38 -17.66
N PRO A 101 -35.99 2.79 -16.94
CA PRO A 101 -36.59 4.10 -17.10
C PRO A 101 -35.59 5.22 -16.86
N GLN A 102 -35.61 6.29 -17.64
CA GLN A 102 -34.71 7.43 -17.41
C GLN A 102 -34.96 8.11 -16.07
N THR A 103 -36.23 8.19 -15.66
CA THR A 103 -36.65 8.71 -14.36
C THR A 103 -37.09 7.55 -13.48
N LEU A 104 -36.43 7.40 -12.33
CA LEU A 104 -36.76 6.37 -11.37
C LEU A 104 -37.83 6.87 -10.41
N SER A 105 -38.90 6.10 -10.26
CA SER A 105 -39.91 6.29 -9.21
C SER A 105 -39.69 5.30 -8.07
N PRO A 106 -40.20 5.57 -6.86
CA PRO A 106 -40.13 4.63 -5.77
C PRO A 106 -40.64 3.23 -6.15
N CYS A 107 -39.97 2.18 -5.69
CA CYS A 107 -40.33 0.79 -5.96
C CYS A 107 -40.23 0.34 -7.44
N CYS A 108 -39.62 1.14 -8.34
CA CYS A 108 -39.37 0.68 -9.69
C CYS A 108 -38.23 -0.37 -9.77
N ARG A 109 -38.34 -1.27 -10.75
CA ARG A 109 -37.26 -2.23 -11.04
C ARG A 109 -36.15 -1.52 -11.78
N VAL A 110 -34.93 -1.61 -11.26
CA VAL A 110 -33.71 -1.13 -11.92
C VAL A 110 -32.93 -2.33 -12.43
N LYS A 111 -32.57 -2.34 -13.71
CA LYS A 111 -31.68 -3.33 -14.31
C LYS A 111 -30.29 -2.71 -14.45
N LEU A 112 -29.32 -3.32 -13.84
CA LEU A 112 -27.90 -2.94 -13.97
C LEU A 112 -27.17 -4.01 -14.76
N GLU A 113 -26.28 -3.59 -15.63
CA GLU A 113 -25.35 -4.45 -16.34
C GLU A 113 -23.95 -4.20 -15.78
N VAL A 114 -23.32 -5.27 -15.30
CA VAL A 114 -21.95 -5.24 -14.78
C VAL A 114 -21.04 -5.78 -15.87
N ARG A 115 -20.13 -4.94 -16.36
CA ARG A 115 -19.12 -5.32 -17.34
C ARG A 115 -17.81 -5.55 -16.62
N THR A 116 -17.27 -6.75 -16.76
CA THR A 116 -16.00 -7.17 -16.15
C THR A 116 -14.89 -7.25 -17.20
N PRO A 117 -13.63 -7.05 -16.83
CA PRO A 117 -12.51 -7.05 -17.77
C PRO A 117 -12.22 -8.41 -18.41
N GLY A 118 -12.75 -9.50 -17.83
CA GLY A 118 -12.51 -10.85 -18.34
C GLY A 118 -13.57 -11.86 -17.91
N PRO A 119 -13.57 -13.05 -18.54
CA PRO A 119 -14.62 -14.07 -18.35
C PRO A 119 -14.59 -14.77 -16.99
N HIS A 120 -13.49 -14.68 -16.23
CA HIS A 120 -13.30 -15.32 -14.92
C HIS A 120 -12.96 -14.27 -13.87
N CYS A 121 -13.86 -13.32 -13.66
CA CYS A 121 -13.71 -12.26 -12.67
C CYS A 121 -14.69 -12.48 -11.52
N SER A 122 -14.17 -12.49 -10.28
CA SER A 122 -15.00 -12.46 -9.08
C SER A 122 -15.11 -11.04 -8.58
N PHE A 123 -16.32 -10.61 -8.25
CA PHE A 123 -16.57 -9.28 -7.70
C PHE A 123 -17.62 -9.36 -6.60
N SER A 124 -17.62 -8.36 -5.71
CA SER A 124 -18.68 -8.14 -4.74
C SER A 124 -19.50 -6.92 -5.15
N PHE A 125 -20.78 -6.96 -4.85
CA PHE A 125 -21.71 -5.85 -5.12
C PHE A 125 -22.39 -5.43 -3.83
N SER A 126 -22.45 -4.12 -3.59
CA SER A 126 -23.25 -3.52 -2.54
C SER A 126 -24.01 -2.31 -3.08
N ALA A 127 -25.15 -2.04 -2.53
CA ALA A 127 -25.93 -0.86 -2.86
C ALA A 127 -26.42 -0.20 -1.57
N MET A 128 -26.39 1.13 -1.52
CA MET A 128 -26.87 1.90 -0.39
C MET A 128 -27.61 3.14 -0.90
N ASP A 129 -28.45 3.73 -0.04
CA ASP A 129 -29.08 5.00 -0.33
C ASP A 129 -28.03 6.11 -0.33
N ALA A 130 -28.04 6.94 -1.39
CA ALA A 130 -27.14 8.08 -1.49
C ALA A 130 -27.30 9.09 -0.33
N ALA A 131 -28.49 9.17 0.26
CA ALA A 131 -28.74 10.01 1.43
C ALA A 131 -28.03 9.51 2.70
N THR A 132 -27.66 8.24 2.76
CA THR A 132 -26.92 7.65 3.89
C THR A 132 -25.41 7.67 3.69
N MET A 133 -24.94 8.08 2.52
CA MET A 133 -23.52 8.26 2.27
C MET A 133 -23.00 9.46 3.07
N THR A 134 -22.29 9.17 4.14
CA THR A 134 -21.49 10.18 4.82
C THR A 134 -20.35 10.54 3.88
N GLY A 135 -20.27 11.80 3.46
CA GLY A 135 -19.28 12.30 2.49
C GLY A 135 -17.85 12.33 3.02
N GLY A 136 -17.41 11.25 3.64
CA GLY A 136 -16.05 11.06 4.11
C GLY A 136 -15.17 10.43 3.03
N LYS A 137 -13.87 10.66 3.12
CA LYS A 137 -12.85 9.95 2.33
C LYS A 137 -12.68 8.51 2.85
N GLU A 138 -13.81 7.79 2.87
CA GLU A 138 -13.83 6.43 3.35
C GLU A 138 -13.00 5.53 2.43
N GLY A 139 -12.32 4.59 3.04
CA GLY A 139 -11.54 3.61 2.29
C GLY A 139 -12.42 2.64 1.50
N ASN A 140 -11.80 1.97 0.58
CA ASN A 140 -12.38 0.89 -0.22
C ASN A 140 -11.51 -0.38 -0.13
N ALA A 141 -11.85 -1.42 -0.85
CA ALA A 141 -11.09 -2.67 -0.83
C ALA A 141 -9.62 -2.47 -1.24
N LEU A 142 -9.34 -1.53 -2.15
CA LEU A 142 -7.97 -1.22 -2.58
C LEU A 142 -7.18 -0.58 -1.43
N THR A 143 -7.73 0.47 -0.80
CA THR A 143 -7.06 1.18 0.29
C THR A 143 -6.87 0.29 1.51
N TRP A 144 -7.82 -0.61 1.76
CA TRP A 144 -7.70 -1.61 2.81
C TRP A 144 -6.55 -2.58 2.53
N ASN A 145 -6.53 -3.21 1.36
CA ASN A 145 -5.50 -4.20 1.03
C ASN A 145 -4.10 -3.59 0.89
N MET A 146 -4.01 -2.35 0.41
CA MET A 146 -2.72 -1.72 0.16
C MET A 146 -2.11 -1.05 1.39
N LEU A 147 -2.94 -0.60 2.33
CA LEU A 147 -2.47 0.22 3.45
C LEU A 147 -3.02 -0.23 4.80
N ALA A 148 -4.34 -0.24 4.99
CA ALA A 148 -4.93 -0.40 6.32
C ALA A 148 -4.72 -1.79 6.91
N SER A 149 -4.60 -2.84 6.11
CA SER A 149 -4.40 -4.22 6.58
C SER A 149 -3.04 -4.43 7.25
N GLU A 150 -2.03 -3.66 6.86
CA GLU A 150 -0.65 -3.82 7.32
C GLU A 150 -0.23 -2.76 8.36
N VAL A 151 -0.91 -1.61 8.38
CA VAL A 151 -0.63 -0.54 9.35
C VAL A 151 -1.43 -0.78 10.62
N LYS A 152 -0.76 -0.86 11.77
CA LYS A 152 -1.41 -1.02 13.06
C LYS A 152 -2.06 0.29 13.50
N GLY A 153 -3.35 0.26 13.78
CA GLY A 153 -4.11 1.39 14.26
C GLY A 153 -5.13 1.91 13.25
N TYR A 154 -5.74 3.04 13.57
CA TYR A 154 -6.74 3.67 12.72
C TYR A 154 -6.08 4.70 11.81
N VAL A 155 -6.22 4.51 10.51
CA VAL A 155 -5.79 5.46 9.49
C VAL A 155 -6.98 6.36 9.14
N ARG A 156 -6.88 7.64 9.52
CA ARG A 156 -7.91 8.62 9.22
C ARG A 156 -7.88 9.01 7.75
N ASP A 157 -9.07 9.17 7.15
CA ASP A 157 -9.23 9.62 5.75
C ASP A 157 -8.36 8.82 4.76
N ILE A 158 -8.37 7.50 4.90
CA ILE A 158 -7.49 6.60 4.14
C ILE A 158 -7.59 6.79 2.62
N GLY A 159 -8.74 7.22 2.10
CA GLY A 159 -8.95 7.54 0.69
C GLY A 159 -8.04 8.67 0.20
N TYR A 160 -7.69 9.63 1.09
CA TYR A 160 -6.82 10.75 0.75
C TYR A 160 -5.49 10.30 0.14
N TYR A 161 -4.85 9.30 0.70
CA TYR A 161 -3.53 8.80 0.24
C TYR A 161 -3.55 8.19 -1.16
N PHE A 162 -4.74 8.01 -1.74
CA PHE A 162 -4.94 7.39 -3.06
C PHE A 162 -5.63 8.32 -4.08
N GLU A 163 -6.03 9.54 -3.69
CA GLU A 163 -6.75 10.48 -4.57
C GLU A 163 -5.90 10.90 -5.75
N GLU A 164 -4.67 11.36 -5.47
CA GLU A 164 -3.74 11.85 -6.48
C GLU A 164 -2.41 11.11 -6.42
N ASP A 165 -1.72 11.04 -7.55
CA ASP A 165 -0.41 10.41 -7.65
C ASP A 165 0.69 11.46 -7.72
N ASP A 166 0.74 12.33 -6.72
CA ASP A 166 1.75 13.36 -6.57
C ASP A 166 2.73 13.05 -5.41
N THR A 167 3.74 13.87 -5.30
CA THR A 167 4.78 13.71 -4.28
C THR A 167 4.22 13.90 -2.87
N GLU A 168 3.28 14.82 -2.67
CA GLU A 168 2.71 15.11 -1.36
C GLU A 168 1.94 13.92 -0.79
N HIS A 169 1.05 13.31 -1.59
CA HIS A 169 0.29 12.14 -1.18
C HIS A 169 1.20 10.94 -0.89
N ARG A 170 2.25 10.76 -1.71
CA ARG A 170 3.24 9.70 -1.50
C ARG A 170 4.05 9.90 -0.22
N GLU A 171 4.56 11.10 0.04
CA GLU A 171 5.31 11.42 1.26
C GLU A 171 4.45 11.24 2.52
N ARG A 172 3.20 11.67 2.47
CA ARG A 172 2.27 11.50 3.59
C ARG A 172 1.92 10.04 3.86
N ALA A 173 1.77 9.23 2.81
CA ALA A 173 1.56 7.79 2.96
C ALA A 173 2.77 7.08 3.57
N ASP A 174 3.99 7.53 3.28
CA ASP A 174 5.22 6.96 3.86
C ASP A 174 5.47 7.41 5.31
N MET A 175 4.79 8.45 5.78
CA MET A 175 4.87 8.93 7.16
C MET A 175 3.90 8.24 8.13
N LEU A 176 2.94 7.45 7.64
CA LEU A 176 2.01 6.67 8.46
C LEU A 176 2.75 5.53 9.19
#